data_67cf854549c033ddc03df600206c059d
#
_entry.id   67cf854549c033ddc03df600206c059d
#
_cell.length_a   1.000
_cell.length_b   1.000
_cell.length_c   1.000
_cell.angle_alpha   90.00
_cell.angle_beta   90.00
_cell.angle_gamma   90.00
#
_symmetry.space_group_name_H-M   'P 1'
#
loop_
_entity.id
_entity.type
_entity.pdbx_description
1 polymer ?
#
loop_
_entity_poly.entity_id
_entity_poly.type
_entity_poly.pdbx_seq_one_letter_code
_entity_poly.pdbx_strand_id
1 'polypeptide(L)'
;TALEEQKETLLSDKEDFEKFRQSFDETQNKTKELQTETETQLGLVSAEKLANSFNDEAEKLKTSTAEWFARVKWTSIALALTVIGIAWWQLSTSETIFELSFLIRATLTTPIIWFLYFSAHNYNEEKSLLDNYLFKAAVARSFEAYRQLLRSQFESYEGAEGEESNKLSDVQEREIEFILATIKGIYSSPIPERGRE
;
A
#
# COMPACT_ATOMS: atom_id res chain seq x y z
N THR A 1 12.19 53.15 -55.03
CA THR A 1 13.62 52.91 -55.32
C THR A 1 14.02 51.60 -54.63
N ALA A 2 15.09 50.92 -55.10
CA ALA A 2 15.54 49.61 -54.60
C ALA A 2 15.76 49.58 -53.08
N LEU A 3 16.07 50.70 -52.43
CA LEU A 3 16.24 50.82 -50.95
C LEU A 3 14.92 50.80 -50.19
N GLU A 4 13.84 51.28 -50.76
CA GLU A 4 12.49 51.24 -50.16
C GLU A 4 11.91 49.83 -50.20
N GLU A 5 12.12 49.13 -51.31
CA GLU A 5 11.71 47.77 -51.52
C GLU A 5 12.41 46.78 -50.54
N GLN A 6 13.75 47.01 -50.31
CA GLN A 6 14.52 46.27 -49.30
C GLN A 6 14.03 46.53 -47.88
N LYS A 7 13.62 47.76 -47.58
CA LYS A 7 13.12 48.12 -46.25
C LYS A 7 11.77 47.49 -46.00
N GLU A 8 10.91 47.38 -46.99
CA GLU A 8 9.58 46.79 -46.88
C GLU A 8 9.66 45.28 -46.72
N THR A 9 10.57 44.61 -47.47
CA THR A 9 10.87 43.18 -47.25
C THR A 9 11.42 42.88 -45.84
N LEU A 10 12.33 43.68 -45.36
CA LEU A 10 12.89 43.54 -44.00
C LEU A 10 11.83 43.76 -42.90
N LEU A 11 10.89 44.65 -43.11
CA LEU A 11 9.77 44.87 -42.16
C LEU A 11 8.79 43.70 -42.17
N SER A 12 8.50 43.15 -43.34
CA SER A 12 7.67 41.95 -43.49
C SER A 12 8.32 40.73 -42.85
N ASP A 13 9.60 40.49 -43.11
CA ASP A 13 10.36 39.38 -42.52
C ASP A 13 10.44 39.49 -41.00
N LYS A 14 10.57 40.71 -40.46
CA LYS A 14 10.55 40.95 -39.02
C LYS A 14 9.18 40.61 -38.40
N GLU A 15 8.09 41.00 -39.05
CA GLU A 15 6.75 40.72 -38.61
C GLU A 15 6.44 39.20 -38.62
N ASP A 16 6.87 38.51 -39.67
CA ASP A 16 6.72 37.06 -39.77
C ASP A 16 7.61 36.31 -38.76
N PHE A 17 8.79 36.81 -38.46
CA PHE A 17 9.65 36.29 -37.40
C PHE A 17 9.03 36.45 -36.01
N GLU A 18 8.44 37.60 -35.72
CA GLU A 18 7.72 37.86 -34.47
C GLU A 18 6.51 36.92 -34.32
N LYS A 19 5.74 36.71 -35.36
CA LYS A 19 4.60 35.73 -35.37
C LYS A 19 5.10 34.31 -35.16
N PHE A 20 6.21 33.94 -35.84
CA PHE A 20 6.83 32.63 -35.65
C PHE A 20 7.31 32.44 -34.21
N ARG A 21 7.94 33.42 -33.61
CA ARG A 21 8.39 33.39 -32.22
C ARG A 21 7.24 33.23 -31.27
N GLN A 22 6.15 33.99 -31.45
CA GLN A 22 4.96 33.85 -30.62
C GLN A 22 4.35 32.44 -30.72
N SER A 23 4.21 31.91 -31.95
CA SER A 23 3.68 30.54 -32.13
C SER A 23 4.60 29.46 -31.56
N PHE A 24 5.92 29.69 -31.58
CA PHE A 24 6.89 28.80 -30.97
C PHE A 24 6.78 28.79 -29.44
N ASP A 25 6.70 29.98 -28.82
CA ASP A 25 6.55 30.13 -27.37
C ASP A 25 5.22 29.53 -26.89
N GLU A 26 4.14 29.74 -27.65
CA GLU A 26 2.83 29.14 -27.35
C GLU A 26 2.89 27.61 -27.46
N THR A 27 3.52 27.07 -28.50
CA THR A 27 3.69 25.62 -28.68
C THR A 27 4.58 25.03 -27.57
N GLN A 28 5.64 25.73 -27.17
CA GLN A 28 6.50 25.28 -26.10
C GLN A 28 5.76 25.23 -24.76
N ASN A 29 4.97 26.26 -24.45
CA ASN A 29 4.16 26.30 -23.23
C ASN A 29 3.12 25.18 -23.20
N LYS A 30 2.43 24.97 -24.32
CA LYS A 30 1.45 23.88 -24.45
C LYS A 30 2.10 22.51 -24.35
N THR A 31 3.31 22.34 -24.86
CA THR A 31 4.06 21.09 -24.74
C THR A 31 4.44 20.81 -23.29
N LYS A 32 4.89 21.84 -22.54
CA LYS A 32 5.19 21.70 -21.10
C LYS A 32 3.95 21.35 -20.29
N GLU A 33 2.82 22.00 -20.57
CA GLU A 33 1.54 21.71 -19.92
C GLU A 33 1.12 20.26 -20.15
N LEU A 34 1.13 19.80 -21.41
CA LEU A 34 0.82 18.41 -21.78
C LEU A 34 1.79 17.40 -21.15
N GLN A 35 3.05 17.74 -21.06
CA GLN A 35 4.05 16.88 -20.40
C GLN A 35 3.73 16.75 -18.91
N THR A 36 3.45 17.84 -18.23
CA THR A 36 3.08 17.84 -16.79
C THR A 36 1.80 17.06 -16.55
N GLU A 37 0.80 17.24 -17.40
CA GLU A 37 -0.45 16.49 -17.31
C GLU A 37 -0.23 14.98 -17.54
N THR A 38 0.59 14.61 -18.54
CA THR A 38 0.92 13.23 -18.84
C THR A 38 1.69 12.56 -17.69
N GLU A 39 2.65 13.25 -17.09
CA GLU A 39 3.40 12.75 -15.92
C GLU A 39 2.48 12.54 -14.72
N THR A 40 1.55 13.44 -14.49
CA THR A 40 0.55 13.32 -13.42
C THR A 40 -0.36 12.12 -13.66
N GLN A 41 -0.86 11.94 -14.86
CA GLN A 41 -1.72 10.82 -15.23
C GLN A 41 -0.99 9.48 -15.14
N LEU A 42 0.27 9.42 -15.57
CA LEU A 42 1.11 8.22 -15.41
C LEU A 42 1.36 7.88 -13.93
N GLY A 43 1.57 8.87 -13.08
CA GLY A 43 1.70 8.68 -11.64
C GLY A 43 0.46 8.07 -11.02
N LEU A 44 -0.72 8.63 -11.33
CA LEU A 44 -2.02 8.11 -10.88
C LEU A 44 -2.28 6.66 -11.31
N VAL A 45 -2.08 6.37 -12.60
CA VAL A 45 -2.26 5.01 -13.14
C VAL A 45 -1.29 4.02 -12.51
N SER A 46 -0.06 4.44 -12.24
CA SER A 46 0.95 3.58 -11.60
C SER A 46 0.60 3.29 -10.14
N ALA A 47 0.17 4.30 -9.39
CA ALA A 47 -0.27 4.16 -8.00
C ALA A 47 -1.52 3.27 -7.90
N GLU A 48 -2.48 3.45 -8.80
CA GLU A 48 -3.68 2.62 -8.88
C GLU A 48 -3.36 1.16 -9.20
N LYS A 49 -2.49 0.90 -10.18
CA LYS A 49 -2.05 -0.46 -10.52
C LYS A 49 -1.36 -1.13 -9.34
N LEU A 50 -0.49 -0.40 -8.63
CA LEU A 50 0.19 -0.92 -7.45
C LEU A 50 -0.80 -1.22 -6.32
N ALA A 51 -1.74 -0.33 -6.04
CA ALA A 51 -2.79 -0.55 -5.06
C ALA A 51 -3.69 -1.74 -5.41
N ASN A 52 -4.06 -1.89 -6.68
CA ASN A 52 -4.86 -3.01 -7.16
C ASN A 52 -4.09 -4.33 -7.03
N SER A 53 -2.80 -4.36 -7.36
CA SER A 53 -1.96 -5.55 -7.16
C SER A 53 -1.91 -5.97 -5.68
N PHE A 54 -1.78 -5.03 -4.75
CA PHE A 54 -1.84 -5.34 -3.31
C PHE A 54 -3.22 -5.80 -2.85
N ASN A 55 -4.29 -5.22 -3.40
CA ASN A 55 -5.65 -5.67 -3.11
C ASN A 55 -5.92 -7.09 -3.63
N ASP A 56 -5.44 -7.44 -4.82
CA ASP A 56 -5.58 -8.78 -5.39
C ASP A 56 -4.90 -9.84 -4.49
N GLU A 57 -3.70 -9.54 -3.98
CA GLU A 57 -3.04 -10.41 -3.00
C GLU A 57 -3.79 -10.46 -1.67
N ALA A 58 -4.31 -9.32 -1.19
CA ALA A 58 -5.13 -9.28 0.01
C ALA A 58 -6.43 -10.09 -0.15
N GLU A 59 -7.06 -10.10 -1.32
CA GLU A 59 -8.28 -10.88 -1.56
C GLU A 59 -8.02 -12.39 -1.55
N LYS A 60 -6.90 -12.84 -2.11
CA LYS A 60 -6.45 -14.24 -2.01
C LYS A 60 -6.24 -14.65 -0.55
N LEU A 61 -5.53 -13.81 0.23
CA LEU A 61 -5.29 -14.06 1.64
C LEU A 61 -6.57 -14.03 2.47
N LYS A 62 -7.53 -13.18 2.12
CA LYS A 62 -8.85 -13.11 2.79
C LYS A 62 -9.60 -14.43 2.70
N THR A 63 -9.56 -15.08 1.55
CA THR A 63 -10.18 -16.40 1.35
C THR A 63 -9.49 -17.45 2.22
N SER A 64 -8.15 -17.52 2.19
CA SER A 64 -7.38 -18.45 3.03
C SER A 64 -7.57 -18.20 4.52
N THR A 65 -7.54 -16.94 4.94
CA THR A 65 -7.80 -16.53 6.34
C THR A 65 -9.19 -16.97 6.81
N ALA A 66 -10.21 -16.87 5.95
CA ALA A 66 -11.57 -17.32 6.27
C ALA A 66 -11.65 -18.85 6.45
N GLU A 67 -10.91 -19.61 5.64
CA GLU A 67 -10.82 -21.06 5.79
C GLU A 67 -10.12 -21.46 7.10
N TRP A 68 -9.02 -20.80 7.46
CA TRP A 68 -8.35 -21.05 8.74
C TRP A 68 -9.22 -20.68 9.91
N PHE A 69 -9.96 -19.57 9.84
CA PHE A 69 -10.92 -19.20 10.87
C PHE A 69 -12.02 -20.26 11.05
N ALA A 70 -12.55 -20.79 9.94
CA ALA A 70 -13.51 -21.87 9.99
C ALA A 70 -12.93 -23.13 10.65
N ARG A 71 -11.68 -23.50 10.35
CA ARG A 71 -10.98 -24.63 10.99
C ARG A 71 -10.82 -24.41 12.49
N VAL A 72 -10.37 -23.22 12.91
CA VAL A 72 -10.26 -22.87 14.35
C VAL A 72 -11.61 -22.99 15.03
N LYS A 73 -12.67 -22.44 14.45
CA LYS A 73 -14.04 -22.50 14.99
C LYS A 73 -14.53 -23.95 15.17
N TRP A 74 -14.41 -24.78 14.12
CA TRP A 74 -14.87 -26.16 14.19
C TRP A 74 -14.06 -27.02 15.15
N THR A 75 -12.74 -26.79 15.20
CA THR A 75 -11.86 -27.51 16.14
C THR A 75 -12.15 -27.12 17.58
N SER A 76 -12.46 -25.85 17.85
CA SER A 76 -12.87 -25.38 19.18
C SER A 76 -14.19 -26.03 19.62
N ILE A 77 -15.16 -26.16 18.72
CA ILE A 77 -16.42 -26.82 18.99
C ILE A 77 -16.18 -28.31 19.25
N ALA A 78 -15.35 -28.97 18.44
CA ALA A 78 -15.01 -30.37 18.62
C ALA A 78 -14.33 -30.61 19.98
N LEU A 79 -13.42 -29.74 20.38
CA LEU A 79 -12.76 -29.81 21.70
C LEU A 79 -13.76 -29.67 22.83
N ALA A 80 -14.67 -28.68 22.74
CA ALA A 80 -15.72 -28.48 23.75
C ALA A 80 -16.64 -29.72 23.88
N LEU A 81 -17.07 -30.28 22.75
CA LEU A 81 -17.90 -31.51 22.73
C LEU A 81 -17.14 -32.71 23.32
N THR A 82 -15.85 -32.84 23.02
CA THR A 82 -15.01 -33.90 23.59
C THR A 82 -14.91 -33.77 25.10
N VAL A 83 -14.69 -32.56 25.62
CA VAL A 83 -14.63 -32.31 27.07
C VAL A 83 -15.96 -32.60 27.74
N ILE A 84 -17.07 -32.16 27.16
CA ILE A 84 -18.42 -32.44 27.66
C ILE A 84 -18.70 -33.95 27.62
N GLY A 85 -18.35 -34.64 26.57
CA GLY A 85 -18.52 -36.11 26.44
C GLY A 85 -17.72 -36.87 27.50
N ILE A 86 -16.48 -36.47 27.76
CA ILE A 86 -15.66 -37.06 28.82
C ILE A 86 -16.26 -36.81 30.20
N ALA A 87 -16.74 -35.59 30.47
CA ALA A 87 -17.38 -35.26 31.75
C ALA A 87 -18.70 -36.07 31.95
N TRP A 88 -19.52 -36.17 30.90
CA TRP A 88 -20.75 -36.98 30.93
C TRP A 88 -20.47 -38.46 31.21
N TRP A 89 -19.47 -39.02 30.52
CA TRP A 89 -19.04 -40.41 30.73
C TRP A 89 -18.61 -40.64 32.19
N GLN A 90 -17.88 -39.70 32.77
CA GLN A 90 -17.37 -39.79 34.14
C GLN A 90 -18.51 -39.76 35.17
N LEU A 91 -19.53 -38.95 34.96
CA LEU A 91 -20.73 -38.89 35.82
C LEU A 91 -21.56 -40.17 35.73
N SER A 92 -21.52 -40.86 34.58
CA SER A 92 -22.29 -42.08 34.34
C SER A 92 -21.61 -43.37 34.85
N THR A 93 -20.27 -43.34 35.02
CA THR A 93 -19.48 -44.55 35.36
C THR A 93 -18.83 -44.34 36.73
N SER A 94 -19.33 -45.04 37.75
CA SER A 94 -18.85 -44.94 39.15
C SER A 94 -17.49 -45.62 39.40
N GLU A 95 -16.65 -45.83 38.42
CA GLU A 95 -15.41 -46.59 38.56
C GLU A 95 -14.23 -45.73 38.99
N THR A 96 -13.57 -46.17 40.08
CA THR A 96 -12.46 -45.52 40.79
C THR A 96 -11.06 -45.81 40.21
N ILE A 97 -10.93 -46.06 38.92
CA ILE A 97 -9.60 -46.24 38.28
C ILE A 97 -9.12 -44.89 37.74
N PHE A 98 -8.68 -44.03 38.66
CA PHE A 98 -8.38 -42.62 38.36
C PHE A 98 -7.15 -42.44 37.46
N GLU A 99 -6.08 -43.19 37.64
CA GLU A 99 -4.80 -42.94 36.98
C GLU A 99 -4.76 -43.34 35.50
N LEU A 100 -5.22 -44.56 35.16
CA LEU A 100 -5.21 -45.03 33.77
C LEU A 100 -6.20 -44.26 32.88
N SER A 101 -7.36 -43.95 33.47
CA SER A 101 -8.44 -43.20 32.82
C SER A 101 -8.00 -41.74 32.49
N PHE A 102 -7.21 -41.12 33.36
CA PHE A 102 -6.62 -39.78 33.08
C PHE A 102 -5.67 -39.78 31.91
N LEU A 103 -4.74 -40.75 31.83
CA LEU A 103 -3.77 -40.87 30.74
C LEU A 103 -4.46 -41.08 29.38
N ILE A 104 -5.47 -41.91 29.32
CA ILE A 104 -6.24 -42.15 28.08
C ILE A 104 -6.94 -40.86 27.64
N ARG A 105 -7.53 -40.11 28.53
CA ARG A 105 -8.21 -38.85 28.25
C ARG A 105 -7.25 -37.75 27.78
N ALA A 106 -6.10 -37.62 28.46
CA ALA A 106 -5.04 -36.70 28.08
C ALA A 106 -4.51 -37.02 26.69
N THR A 107 -4.28 -38.28 26.38
CA THR A 107 -3.81 -38.75 25.07
C THR A 107 -4.79 -38.43 23.96
N LEU A 108 -6.11 -38.53 24.24
CA LEU A 108 -7.15 -38.26 23.27
C LEU A 108 -7.36 -36.76 23.00
N THR A 109 -7.19 -35.90 24.01
CA THR A 109 -7.39 -34.45 23.90
C THR A 109 -6.15 -33.72 23.37
N THR A 110 -4.94 -34.22 23.59
CA THR A 110 -3.69 -33.61 23.17
C THR A 110 -3.61 -33.30 21.67
N PRO A 111 -3.96 -34.21 20.73
CA PRO A 111 -3.93 -33.93 19.30
C PRO A 111 -4.90 -32.83 18.90
N ILE A 112 -6.06 -32.73 19.56
CA ILE A 112 -7.08 -31.71 19.27
C ILE A 112 -6.57 -30.33 19.70
N ILE A 113 -5.98 -30.25 20.89
CA ILE A 113 -5.36 -29.01 21.41
C ILE A 113 -4.20 -28.58 20.50
N TRP A 114 -3.34 -29.51 20.10
CA TRP A 114 -2.24 -29.22 19.21
C TRP A 114 -2.73 -28.69 17.85
N PHE A 115 -3.74 -29.34 17.27
CA PHE A 115 -4.33 -28.90 16.00
C PHE A 115 -5.02 -27.54 16.11
N LEU A 116 -5.67 -27.25 17.25
CA LEU A 116 -6.24 -25.94 17.52
C LEU A 116 -5.17 -24.86 17.58
N TYR A 117 -4.09 -25.12 18.32
CA TYR A 117 -2.94 -24.21 18.40
C TYR A 117 -2.32 -23.95 17.02
N PHE A 118 -2.08 -25.01 16.24
CA PHE A 118 -1.55 -24.91 14.89
C PHE A 118 -2.48 -24.10 13.97
N SER A 119 -3.77 -24.35 14.01
CA SER A 119 -4.74 -23.60 13.19
C SER A 119 -4.84 -22.14 13.60
N ALA A 120 -4.80 -21.83 14.89
CA ALA A 120 -4.81 -20.47 15.41
C ALA A 120 -3.52 -19.72 15.02
N HIS A 121 -2.38 -20.39 15.06
CA HIS A 121 -1.10 -19.82 14.63
C HIS A 121 -1.12 -19.42 13.15
N ASN A 122 -1.52 -20.35 12.27
CA ASN A 122 -1.64 -20.07 10.83
C ASN A 122 -2.67 -18.97 10.54
N TYR A 123 -3.79 -18.95 11.24
CA TYR A 123 -4.77 -17.87 11.12
C TYR A 123 -4.17 -16.50 11.45
N ASN A 124 -3.41 -16.39 12.56
CA ASN A 124 -2.80 -15.14 12.97
C ASN A 124 -1.72 -14.67 11.99
N GLU A 125 -0.93 -15.59 11.45
CA GLU A 125 0.08 -15.26 10.43
C GLU A 125 -0.57 -14.73 9.15
N GLU A 126 -1.55 -15.44 8.60
CA GLU A 126 -2.23 -15.01 7.38
C GLU A 126 -3.02 -13.72 7.58
N LYS A 127 -3.64 -13.53 8.74
CA LYS A 127 -4.31 -12.27 9.08
C LYS A 127 -3.34 -11.11 9.14
N SER A 128 -2.17 -11.30 9.75
CA SER A 128 -1.13 -10.26 9.78
C SER A 128 -0.65 -9.90 8.37
N LEU A 129 -0.48 -10.87 7.48
CA LEU A 129 -0.14 -10.63 6.08
C LEU A 129 -1.25 -9.87 5.35
N LEU A 130 -2.51 -10.27 5.54
CA LEU A 130 -3.68 -9.60 4.97
C LEU A 130 -3.73 -8.11 5.37
N ASP A 131 -3.61 -7.83 6.67
CA ASP A 131 -3.64 -6.46 7.20
C ASP A 131 -2.49 -5.62 6.62
N ASN A 132 -1.30 -6.20 6.45
CA ASN A 132 -0.14 -5.55 5.81
C ASN A 132 -0.39 -5.23 4.33
N TYR A 133 -0.98 -6.14 3.56
CA TYR A 133 -1.29 -5.88 2.15
C TYR A 133 -2.38 -4.82 1.99
N LEU A 134 -3.41 -4.83 2.84
CA LEU A 134 -4.44 -3.80 2.87
C LEU A 134 -3.84 -2.43 3.23
N PHE A 135 -2.95 -2.38 4.21
CA PHE A 135 -2.23 -1.15 4.55
C PHE A 135 -1.40 -0.64 3.37
N LYS A 136 -0.63 -1.51 2.70
CA LYS A 136 0.17 -1.14 1.52
C LYS A 136 -0.70 -0.63 0.37
N ALA A 137 -1.85 -1.25 0.14
CA ALA A 137 -2.81 -0.80 -0.86
C ALA A 137 -3.35 0.61 -0.54
N ALA A 138 -3.67 0.87 0.74
CA ALA A 138 -4.13 2.18 1.18
C ALA A 138 -3.04 3.25 1.03
N VAL A 139 -1.79 2.94 1.43
CA VAL A 139 -0.65 3.85 1.27
C VAL A 139 -0.38 4.13 -0.22
N ALA A 140 -0.41 3.12 -1.08
CA ALA A 140 -0.20 3.30 -2.51
C ALA A 140 -1.25 4.22 -3.15
N ARG A 141 -2.53 4.13 -2.73
CA ARG A 141 -3.59 5.03 -3.21
C ARG A 141 -3.43 6.47 -2.71
N SER A 142 -3.00 6.64 -1.47
CA SER A 142 -2.85 7.98 -0.88
C SER A 142 -1.57 8.67 -1.34
N PHE A 143 -0.57 7.93 -1.78
CA PHE A 143 0.74 8.46 -2.15
C PHE A 143 0.67 9.53 -3.22
N GLU A 144 -0.06 9.29 -4.30
CA GLU A 144 -0.16 10.24 -5.40
C GLU A 144 -0.96 11.50 -5.00
N ALA A 145 -1.99 11.35 -4.18
CA ALA A 145 -2.74 12.48 -3.64
C ALA A 145 -1.86 13.39 -2.76
N TYR A 146 -1.00 12.80 -1.92
CA TYR A 146 -0.03 13.55 -1.12
C TYR A 146 1.03 14.22 -1.99
N ARG A 147 1.54 13.53 -3.00
CA ARG A 147 2.51 14.10 -3.94
C ARG A 147 1.94 15.31 -4.68
N GLN A 148 0.69 15.25 -5.12
CA GLN A 148 0.01 16.37 -5.77
C GLN A 148 -0.20 17.54 -4.82
N LEU A 149 -0.59 17.28 -3.56
CA LEU A 149 -0.72 18.31 -2.53
C LEU A 149 0.61 19.01 -2.26
N LEU A 150 1.70 18.26 -2.13
CA LEU A 150 3.02 18.83 -1.96
C LEU A 150 3.40 19.71 -3.17
N ARG A 151 3.21 19.19 -4.38
CA ARG A 151 3.52 19.93 -5.61
C ARG A 151 2.74 21.25 -5.72
N SER A 152 1.44 21.24 -5.44
CA SER A 152 0.62 22.45 -5.47
C SER A 152 1.04 23.49 -4.40
N GLN A 153 1.53 23.03 -3.25
CA GLN A 153 2.14 23.91 -2.27
C GLN A 153 3.43 24.55 -2.77
N PHE A 154 4.28 23.79 -3.47
CA PHE A 154 5.52 24.30 -4.07
C PHE A 154 5.24 25.37 -5.12
N GLU A 155 4.33 25.12 -6.05
CA GLU A 155 3.97 26.08 -7.09
C GLU A 155 3.44 27.40 -6.51
N SER A 156 2.76 27.36 -5.34
CA SER A 156 2.29 28.57 -4.67
C SER A 156 3.42 29.34 -3.97
N TYR A 157 4.56 28.72 -3.65
CA TYR A 157 5.72 29.36 -3.05
C TYR A 157 6.70 29.92 -4.11
N GLU A 158 6.74 29.33 -5.31
CA GLU A 158 7.63 29.78 -6.41
C GLU A 158 7.26 31.18 -6.94
N GLY A 159 6.04 31.67 -6.65
CA GLY A 159 5.57 33.02 -6.99
C GLY A 159 5.99 34.15 -6.03
N ALA A 160 6.66 33.87 -4.91
CA ALA A 160 7.09 34.84 -3.92
C ALA A 160 8.59 35.15 -4.05
N GLU A 161 8.93 36.21 -4.76
CA GLU A 161 10.32 36.65 -5.00
C GLU A 161 11.02 37.09 -3.71
N GLY A 162 12.20 36.54 -3.43
CA GLY A 162 13.28 37.29 -2.79
C GLY A 162 14.02 36.72 -1.59
N GLU A 163 13.52 35.81 -0.76
CA GLU A 163 14.24 35.24 0.42
C GLU A 163 14.14 33.70 0.55
N GLU A 164 13.63 33.02 -0.45
CA GLU A 164 13.09 31.67 -0.32
C GLU A 164 13.93 30.53 -0.92
N SER A 165 15.09 30.82 -1.48
CA SER A 165 15.99 29.78 -2.02
C SER A 165 16.36 28.74 -0.94
N ASN A 166 16.49 29.15 0.31
CA ASN A 166 16.78 28.24 1.43
C ASN A 166 15.54 27.44 1.88
N LYS A 167 14.35 28.05 1.79
CA LYS A 167 13.10 27.34 2.12
C LYS A 167 12.73 26.32 1.04
N LEU A 168 12.97 26.63 -0.21
CA LEU A 168 12.73 25.72 -1.33
C LEU A 168 13.58 24.45 -1.21
N SER A 169 14.85 24.59 -0.80
CA SER A 169 15.76 23.46 -0.54
C SER A 169 15.25 22.58 0.63
N ASP A 170 14.81 23.18 1.73
CA ASP A 170 14.30 22.46 2.92
C ASP A 170 12.99 21.69 2.59
N VAL A 171 12.17 22.23 1.72
CA VAL A 171 10.92 21.61 1.32
C VAL A 171 11.15 20.49 0.31
N GLN A 172 12.07 20.63 -0.63
CA GLN A 172 12.49 19.54 -1.54
C GLN A 172 13.11 18.38 -0.77
N GLU A 173 13.92 18.66 0.24
CA GLU A 173 14.50 17.64 1.10
C GLU A 173 13.41 16.86 1.85
N ARG A 174 12.40 17.53 2.39
CA ARG A 174 11.24 16.89 3.05
C ARG A 174 10.39 16.06 2.08
N GLU A 175 10.21 16.50 0.83
CA GLU A 175 9.53 15.72 -0.20
C GLU A 175 10.28 14.41 -0.46
N ILE A 176 11.57 14.49 -0.66
CA ILE A 176 12.43 13.32 -0.89
C ILE A 176 12.40 12.39 0.32
N GLU A 177 12.48 12.92 1.53
CA GLU A 177 12.41 12.13 2.76
C GLU A 177 11.05 11.42 2.90
N PHE A 178 9.95 12.13 2.63
CA PHE A 178 8.60 11.55 2.62
C PHE A 178 8.45 10.44 1.58
N ILE A 179 8.95 10.66 0.34
CA ILE A 179 8.94 9.65 -0.71
C ILE A 179 9.75 8.42 -0.29
N LEU A 180 10.94 8.60 0.23
CA LEU A 180 11.80 7.51 0.69
C LEU A 180 11.19 6.74 1.86
N ALA A 181 10.60 7.44 2.84
CA ALA A 181 9.91 6.81 3.96
C ALA A 181 8.69 5.99 3.50
N THR A 182 7.92 6.52 2.54
CA THR A 182 6.76 5.84 1.97
C THR A 182 7.17 4.61 1.18
N ILE A 183 8.18 4.72 0.32
CA ILE A 183 8.75 3.60 -0.43
C ILE A 183 9.26 2.54 0.54
N LYS A 184 10.04 2.93 1.55
CA LYS A 184 10.52 2.01 2.57
C LYS A 184 9.38 1.30 3.31
N GLY A 185 8.29 2.00 3.63
CA GLY A 185 7.08 1.42 4.24
C GLY A 185 6.37 0.40 3.35
N ILE A 186 6.25 0.70 2.04
CA ILE A 186 5.63 -0.20 1.06
C ILE A 186 6.49 -1.45 0.82
N TYR A 187 7.80 -1.30 0.70
CA TYR A 187 8.73 -2.39 0.39
C TYR A 187 9.30 -3.07 1.63
N SER A 188 9.05 -2.58 2.85
CA SER A 188 9.42 -3.30 4.06
C SER A 188 8.70 -4.65 4.11
N SER A 189 9.42 -5.69 4.57
CA SER A 189 8.84 -7.02 4.73
C SER A 189 7.62 -6.95 5.65
N PRO A 190 6.49 -7.55 5.28
CA PRO A 190 5.32 -7.64 6.13
C PRO A 190 5.52 -8.56 7.34
N ILE A 191 6.58 -9.36 7.32
CA ILE A 191 6.89 -10.28 8.40
C ILE A 191 7.72 -9.50 9.42
N PRO A 192 7.19 -9.21 10.63
CA PRO A 192 8.04 -8.76 11.70
C PRO A 192 9.09 -9.84 11.91
N GLU A 193 10.37 -9.46 11.96
CA GLU A 193 11.46 -10.36 12.36
C GLU A 193 11.20 -10.81 13.82
N ARG A 194 10.26 -11.73 13.99
CA ARG A 194 10.01 -12.36 15.28
C ARG A 194 11.06 -13.44 15.47
N GLY A 195 12.08 -13.07 16.25
CA GLY A 195 12.88 -14.03 17.01
C GLY A 195 13.91 -14.80 16.19
N ARG A 196 14.98 -14.12 15.83
CA ARG A 196 16.31 -14.71 15.95
C ARG A 196 16.84 -14.32 17.35
N GLU A 197 16.30 -14.95 18.38
CA GLU A 197 16.94 -15.10 19.66
C GLU A 197 17.00 -16.60 20.02
#